data_9a72c656047f80c8fddf9d60859fd9d5
#
_entry.id   9a72c656047f80c8fddf9d60859fd9d5
#
_cell.length_a   1.000
_cell.length_b   1.000
_cell.length_c   1.000
_cell.angle_alpha   90.00
_cell.angle_beta   90.00
_cell.angle_gamma   90.00
#
_symmetry.space_group_name_H-M   'P 1'
#
loop_
_entity.id
_entity.type
_entity.pdbx_description
1 polymer ?
#
loop_
_entity_poly.entity_id
_entity_poly.type
_entity_poly.pdbx_seq_one_letter_code
_entity_poly.pdbx_strand_id
1 'polypeptide(L)'
;MKKKLIAMLIACLCVVEAASVVVPFSEPVTVEAATKKTSKKTPNLNKVYNAVKDAYGKDYIPNSKLSKDEVNARYGLKKEWYSGVVAELPMISVNADELVIVKAKSVDSKKKIKNALKQYQKNLMENMHQYPANQLKVQASKVYVKGNYVCFFVLGSIDSKTEQKSDEKVIAAYKKQNEKAVNAIKKLYK
;
A
#
# COMPACT_ATOMS: atom_id res chain seq x y z
N MET A 1 -25.62 48.78 -1.53
CA MET A 1 -27.08 49.02 -1.68
C MET A 1 -27.83 47.68 -1.62
N LYS A 2 -28.79 47.61 -0.67
CA LYS A 2 -30.03 46.78 -0.60
C LYS A 2 -29.78 45.23 -0.59
N LYS A 3 -29.84 44.54 0.54
CA LYS A 3 -30.97 44.03 1.35
C LYS A 3 -32.00 43.24 0.54
N LYS A 4 -32.18 41.94 0.90
CA LYS A 4 -33.48 41.43 1.39
C LYS A 4 -33.35 40.02 1.98
N LEU A 5 -33.64 39.92 3.27
CA LEU A 5 -34.13 38.75 4.02
C LEU A 5 -35.51 38.35 3.50
N ILE A 6 -35.84 37.05 3.49
CA ILE A 6 -37.20 36.58 3.76
C ILE A 6 -37.10 35.26 4.53
N ALA A 7 -37.54 35.32 5.80
CA ALA A 7 -37.90 34.19 6.63
C ALA A 7 -39.36 33.84 6.38
N MET A 8 -39.72 32.57 6.36
CA MET A 8 -41.12 32.16 6.51
C MET A 8 -41.22 30.89 7.37
N LEU A 9 -41.70 31.14 8.58
CA LEU A 9 -42.18 30.13 9.55
C LEU A 9 -43.62 29.79 9.15
N ILE A 10 -43.96 28.49 9.13
CA ILE A 10 -45.37 28.08 9.31
C ILE A 10 -45.36 26.85 10.23
N ALA A 11 -45.96 27.05 11.41
CA ALA A 11 -46.38 26.02 12.32
C ALA A 11 -47.82 25.62 11.98
N CYS A 12 -48.13 24.33 12.07
CA CYS A 12 -49.51 23.89 12.19
C CYS A 12 -49.65 22.62 13.01
N LEU A 13 -50.46 22.77 13.97
CA LEU A 13 -50.98 22.06 15.10
C LEU A 13 -51.57 20.66 14.81
N CYS A 14 -51.36 19.78 15.82
CA CYS A 14 -52.13 18.70 16.40
C CYS A 14 -53.49 18.28 15.79
N VAL A 15 -53.66 16.97 15.58
CA VAL A 15 -54.89 16.26 15.99
C VAL A 15 -54.50 14.88 16.53
N VAL A 16 -54.95 14.56 17.73
CA VAL A 16 -54.90 13.25 18.38
C VAL A 16 -56.21 12.55 18.07
N GLU A 17 -56.15 11.38 17.43
CA GLU A 17 -57.27 10.43 17.47
C GLU A 17 -56.73 9.06 17.90
N ALA A 18 -57.31 8.59 19.00
CA ALA A 18 -57.13 7.24 19.53
C ALA A 18 -58.00 6.26 18.76
N ALA A 19 -57.35 5.31 18.07
CA ALA A 19 -58.02 4.12 17.55
C ALA A 19 -57.29 2.90 18.04
N SER A 20 -57.96 2.09 18.82
CA SER A 20 -57.59 0.78 19.31
C SER A 20 -57.37 -0.17 18.10
N VAL A 21 -56.13 -0.63 17.92
CA VAL A 21 -55.86 -1.68 16.91
C VAL A 21 -55.35 -2.92 17.59
N VAL A 22 -56.07 -3.98 17.37
CA VAL A 22 -55.78 -5.36 17.70
C VAL A 22 -54.40 -5.75 17.20
N VAL A 23 -53.57 -6.33 18.07
CA VAL A 23 -52.24 -6.83 17.75
C VAL A 23 -52.37 -8.16 17.02
N PRO A 24 -51.93 -8.32 15.77
CA PRO A 24 -51.75 -9.63 15.21
C PRO A 24 -50.42 -10.20 15.72
N PHE A 25 -50.52 -11.44 16.14
CA PHE A 25 -49.45 -12.34 16.55
C PHE A 25 -48.31 -12.33 15.52
N SER A 26 -47.15 -11.76 15.87
CA SER A 26 -46.00 -11.75 15.00
C SER A 26 -45.26 -13.08 15.09
N GLU A 27 -45.11 -13.71 13.93
CA GLU A 27 -44.24 -14.86 13.72
C GLU A 27 -42.81 -14.61 14.18
N PRO A 28 -42.06 -15.62 14.64
CA PRO A 28 -40.68 -15.43 15.05
C PRO A 28 -39.83 -15.08 13.83
N VAL A 29 -39.28 -13.88 13.86
CA VAL A 29 -38.23 -13.44 12.90
C VAL A 29 -37.02 -14.33 13.14
N THR A 30 -36.77 -15.27 12.24
CA THR A 30 -35.53 -16.02 12.17
C THR A 30 -34.40 -15.01 11.87
N VAL A 31 -33.64 -14.68 12.91
CA VAL A 31 -32.39 -13.94 12.75
C VAL A 31 -31.43 -14.84 11.98
N GLU A 32 -31.32 -14.63 10.66
CA GLU A 32 -30.24 -15.21 9.88
C GLU A 32 -28.91 -14.81 10.55
N ALA A 33 -28.27 -15.82 11.12
CA ALA A 33 -26.94 -15.69 11.68
C ALA A 33 -26.02 -15.15 10.57
N ALA A 34 -25.63 -13.88 10.72
CA ALA A 34 -24.61 -13.27 9.87
C ALA A 34 -23.38 -14.18 9.89
N THR A 35 -23.17 -14.91 8.82
CA THR A 35 -22.01 -15.74 8.60
C THR A 35 -20.78 -14.89 8.86
N LYS A 36 -20.09 -15.12 9.99
CA LYS A 36 -18.77 -14.57 10.28
C LYS A 36 -17.88 -14.83 9.09
N LYS A 37 -17.69 -13.83 8.22
CA LYS A 37 -16.59 -13.83 7.26
C LYS A 37 -15.34 -14.05 8.10
N THR A 38 -14.77 -15.24 8.02
CA THR A 38 -13.47 -15.55 8.62
C THR A 38 -12.47 -14.58 8.03
N SER A 39 -12.13 -13.55 8.79
CA SER A 39 -11.12 -12.57 8.38
C SER A 39 -9.79 -13.32 8.30
N LYS A 40 -9.35 -13.65 7.09
CA LYS A 40 -8.04 -14.26 6.88
C LYS A 40 -7.01 -13.42 7.64
N LYS A 41 -6.34 -14.03 8.61
CA LYS A 41 -5.38 -13.36 9.49
C LYS A 41 -4.29 -12.70 8.64
N THR A 42 -4.15 -11.40 8.75
CA THR A 42 -3.09 -10.64 8.06
C THR A 42 -1.73 -11.26 8.38
N PRO A 43 -0.91 -11.64 7.39
CA PRO A 43 0.40 -12.23 7.63
C PRO A 43 1.26 -11.28 8.49
N ASN A 44 2.19 -11.83 9.29
CA ASN A 44 3.13 -11.00 10.02
C ASN A 44 4.21 -10.42 9.08
N LEU A 45 4.93 -9.39 9.55
CA LEU A 45 5.92 -8.66 8.74
C LEU A 45 7.04 -9.57 8.23
N ASN A 46 7.58 -10.45 9.10
CA ASN A 46 8.66 -11.36 8.72
C ASN A 46 8.22 -12.35 7.64
N LYS A 47 6.96 -12.84 7.71
CA LYS A 47 6.42 -13.72 6.68
C LYS A 47 6.31 -13.02 5.33
N VAL A 48 5.91 -11.74 5.31
CA VAL A 48 5.85 -10.93 4.08
C VAL A 48 7.27 -10.68 3.54
N TYR A 49 8.20 -10.29 4.40
CA TYR A 49 9.60 -10.07 4.03
C TYR A 49 10.25 -11.32 3.46
N ASN A 50 10.16 -12.46 4.16
CA ASN A 50 10.75 -13.70 3.71
C ASN A 50 10.15 -14.16 2.37
N ALA A 51 8.83 -14.07 2.20
CA ALA A 51 8.18 -14.44 0.95
C ALA A 51 8.67 -13.59 -0.24
N VAL A 52 8.94 -12.30 -0.03
CA VAL A 52 9.55 -11.46 -1.07
C VAL A 52 10.99 -11.92 -1.33
N LYS A 53 11.82 -12.05 -0.30
CA LYS A 53 13.21 -12.46 -0.43
C LYS A 53 13.35 -13.82 -1.15
N ASP A 54 12.54 -14.79 -0.76
CA ASP A 54 12.52 -16.13 -1.35
C ASP A 54 12.13 -16.13 -2.83
N ALA A 55 11.28 -15.17 -3.25
CA ALA A 55 10.87 -15.04 -4.65
C ALA A 55 12.01 -14.63 -5.60
N TYR A 56 13.08 -14.08 -5.06
CA TYR A 56 14.30 -13.74 -5.82
C TYR A 56 15.44 -14.72 -5.57
N GLY A 57 15.43 -15.42 -4.44
CA GLY A 57 16.48 -16.36 -4.07
C GLY A 57 17.88 -15.71 -4.10
N LYS A 58 18.81 -16.29 -4.86
CA LYS A 58 20.17 -15.74 -5.03
C LYS A 58 20.25 -14.39 -5.74
N ASP A 59 19.19 -14.00 -6.46
CA ASP A 59 19.11 -12.72 -7.18
C ASP A 59 18.57 -11.59 -6.27
N TYR A 60 18.36 -11.84 -4.97
CA TYR A 60 18.02 -10.84 -3.98
C TYR A 60 19.28 -10.09 -3.53
N ILE A 61 19.42 -8.85 -3.96
CA ILE A 61 20.65 -8.05 -3.77
C ILE A 61 20.66 -7.24 -2.46
N PRO A 62 19.53 -6.62 -2.00
CA PRO A 62 19.53 -5.81 -0.78
C PRO A 62 20.02 -6.63 0.42
N ASN A 63 20.98 -6.09 1.19
CA ASN A 63 21.64 -6.82 2.29
C ASN A 63 21.95 -5.93 3.51
N SER A 64 21.64 -4.64 3.43
CA SER A 64 21.83 -3.67 4.53
C SER A 64 20.48 -3.15 4.99
N LYS A 65 20.09 -3.48 6.22
CA LYS A 65 18.83 -3.01 6.84
C LYS A 65 18.98 -1.59 7.34
N LEU A 66 17.99 -0.76 7.02
CA LEU A 66 17.89 0.58 7.57
C LEU A 66 17.27 0.57 8.97
N SER A 67 17.81 1.39 9.85
CA SER A 67 17.20 1.75 11.14
C SER A 67 15.92 2.56 10.92
N LYS A 68 15.10 2.70 11.97
CA LYS A 68 13.86 3.51 11.89
C LYS A 68 14.13 4.99 11.62
N ASP A 69 15.27 5.50 12.04
CA ASP A 69 15.66 6.90 11.81
C ASP A 69 16.09 7.11 10.36
N GLU A 70 16.85 6.18 9.79
CA GLU A 70 17.20 6.18 8.36
C GLU A 70 15.95 6.01 7.48
N VAL A 71 15.00 5.14 7.87
CA VAL A 71 13.70 5.00 7.19
C VAL A 71 12.93 6.32 7.19
N ASN A 72 12.92 7.05 8.31
CA ASN A 72 12.28 8.36 8.36
C ASN A 72 13.02 9.38 7.49
N ALA A 73 14.34 9.45 7.61
CA ALA A 73 15.17 10.41 6.86
C ALA A 73 15.04 10.19 5.34
N ARG A 74 15.07 8.93 4.89
CA ARG A 74 15.07 8.57 3.48
C ARG A 74 13.68 8.65 2.83
N TYR A 75 12.64 8.13 3.51
CA TYR A 75 11.28 7.97 2.93
C TYR A 75 10.24 8.90 3.55
N GLY A 76 10.58 9.69 4.57
CA GLY A 76 9.62 10.52 5.32
C GLY A 76 8.61 9.70 6.13
N LEU A 77 8.93 8.43 6.47
CA LEU A 77 8.03 7.53 7.19
C LEU A 77 8.16 7.71 8.70
N LYS A 78 7.16 8.33 9.30
CA LYS A 78 7.15 8.59 10.74
C LYS A 78 6.84 7.33 11.54
N LYS A 79 7.55 7.14 12.68
CA LYS A 79 7.44 5.94 13.56
C LYS A 79 6.01 5.67 14.07
N GLU A 80 5.21 6.72 14.27
CA GLU A 80 3.83 6.60 14.72
C GLU A 80 2.87 6.02 13.66
N TRP A 81 3.23 6.00 12.38
CA TRP A 81 2.37 5.52 11.29
C TRP A 81 2.36 4.00 11.12
N TYR A 82 3.38 3.29 11.63
CA TYR A 82 3.52 1.86 11.38
C TYR A 82 3.76 1.06 12.66
N SER A 83 3.32 -0.20 12.65
CA SER A 83 3.61 -1.18 13.69
C SER A 83 4.88 -1.99 13.40
N GLY A 84 5.39 -1.93 12.19
CA GLY A 84 6.62 -2.57 11.79
C GLY A 84 7.04 -2.13 10.39
N VAL A 85 8.36 -2.12 10.17
CA VAL A 85 8.98 -1.79 8.90
C VAL A 85 10.21 -2.66 8.67
N VAL A 86 10.42 -3.06 7.43
CA VAL A 86 11.69 -3.57 6.92
C VAL A 86 12.02 -2.72 5.70
N ALA A 87 13.22 -2.14 5.69
CA ALA A 87 13.77 -1.46 4.53
C ALA A 87 15.21 -1.93 4.35
N GLU A 88 15.56 -2.34 3.15
CA GLU A 88 16.89 -2.84 2.82
C GLU A 88 17.40 -2.22 1.52
N LEU A 89 18.69 -1.91 1.54
CA LEU A 89 19.46 -1.43 0.41
C LEU A 89 20.66 -2.37 0.18
N PRO A 90 21.27 -2.39 -1.01
CA PRO A 90 22.57 -3.01 -1.19
C PRO A 90 23.65 -2.17 -0.50
N MET A 91 24.67 -2.82 0.03
CA MET A 91 25.88 -2.13 0.52
C MET A 91 26.70 -1.50 -0.61
N ILE A 92 26.47 -1.94 -1.85
CA ILE A 92 27.17 -1.44 -3.04
C ILE A 92 26.37 -0.29 -3.62
N SER A 93 26.91 0.92 -3.55
CA SER A 93 26.24 2.18 -3.94
C SER A 93 25.85 2.28 -5.42
N VAL A 94 26.49 1.50 -6.29
CA VAL A 94 26.19 1.47 -7.73
C VAL A 94 24.93 0.67 -8.08
N ASN A 95 24.34 -0.07 -7.15
CA ASN A 95 23.15 -0.88 -7.37
C ASN A 95 21.90 -0.17 -6.82
N ALA A 96 20.84 -0.10 -7.63
CA ALA A 96 19.60 0.59 -7.28
C ALA A 96 18.54 -0.34 -6.62
N ASP A 97 18.89 -1.59 -6.29
CA ASP A 97 17.93 -2.49 -5.62
C ASP A 97 17.49 -1.92 -4.29
N GLU A 98 16.19 -1.96 -4.05
CA GLU A 98 15.61 -1.40 -2.84
C GLU A 98 14.32 -2.13 -2.47
N LEU A 99 14.21 -2.53 -1.20
CA LEU A 99 13.03 -3.13 -0.62
C LEU A 99 12.55 -2.31 0.56
N VAL A 100 11.28 -1.90 0.53
CA VAL A 100 10.59 -1.32 1.68
C VAL A 100 9.27 -2.05 1.89
N ILE A 101 9.03 -2.57 3.10
CA ILE A 101 7.78 -3.19 3.53
C ILE A 101 7.34 -2.55 4.83
N VAL A 102 6.18 -1.90 4.83
CA VAL A 102 5.66 -1.16 5.98
C VAL A 102 4.30 -1.73 6.38
N LYS A 103 4.14 -2.12 7.64
CA LYS A 103 2.86 -2.52 8.23
C LYS A 103 2.21 -1.32 8.89
N ALA A 104 1.22 -0.73 8.26
CA ALA A 104 0.49 0.43 8.77
C ALA A 104 -0.32 0.09 10.02
N LYS A 105 -0.44 1.05 10.97
CA LYS A 105 -1.24 0.92 12.19
C LYS A 105 -2.74 1.12 11.94
N SER A 106 -3.09 1.98 10.97
CA SER A 106 -4.47 2.36 10.66
C SER A 106 -4.67 2.58 9.15
N VAL A 107 -5.92 2.77 8.74
CA VAL A 107 -6.26 3.15 7.36
C VAL A 107 -5.64 4.49 6.99
N ASP A 108 -5.68 5.48 7.88
CA ASP A 108 -5.10 6.80 7.65
C ASP A 108 -3.58 6.76 7.59
N SER A 109 -2.95 6.02 8.50
CA SER A 109 -1.49 5.77 8.44
C SER A 109 -1.10 5.11 7.11
N LYS A 110 -1.90 4.14 6.63
CA LYS A 110 -1.66 3.49 5.33
C LYS A 110 -1.71 4.48 4.17
N LYS A 111 -2.64 5.45 4.18
CA LYS A 111 -2.70 6.52 3.17
C LYS A 111 -1.46 7.41 3.24
N LYS A 112 -1.04 7.84 4.44
CA LYS A 112 0.16 8.66 4.67
C LYS A 112 1.42 7.94 4.17
N ILE A 113 1.62 6.67 4.53
CA ILE A 113 2.74 5.84 4.10
C ILE A 113 2.76 5.69 2.56
N LYS A 114 1.59 5.38 1.96
CA LYS A 114 1.47 5.27 0.50
C LYS A 114 1.86 6.57 -0.21
N ASN A 115 1.42 7.71 0.30
CA ASN A 115 1.72 9.01 -0.30
C ASN A 115 3.21 9.34 -0.15
N ALA A 116 3.82 9.11 1.01
CA ALA A 116 5.25 9.30 1.24
C ALA A 116 6.09 8.43 0.28
N LEU A 117 5.78 7.14 0.15
CA LEU A 117 6.50 6.26 -0.77
C LEU A 117 6.27 6.60 -2.24
N LYS A 118 5.10 7.13 -2.61
CA LYS A 118 4.88 7.64 -3.98
C LYS A 118 5.67 8.93 -4.24
N GLN A 119 5.76 9.82 -3.26
CA GLN A 119 6.58 11.03 -3.38
C GLN A 119 8.06 10.66 -3.49
N TYR A 120 8.53 9.72 -2.66
CA TYR A 120 9.88 9.18 -2.77
C TYR A 120 10.14 8.56 -4.16
N GLN A 121 9.23 7.73 -4.67
CA GLN A 121 9.31 7.14 -6.00
C GLN A 121 9.43 8.21 -7.09
N LYS A 122 8.61 9.26 -7.02
CA LYS A 122 8.65 10.39 -7.95
C LYS A 122 10.01 11.08 -7.91
N ASN A 123 10.46 11.46 -6.71
CA ASN A 123 11.76 12.12 -6.53
C ASN A 123 12.92 11.23 -7.03
N LEU A 124 12.85 9.91 -6.80
CA LEU A 124 13.87 8.98 -7.25
C LEU A 124 13.94 8.90 -8.79
N MET A 125 12.80 8.95 -9.47
CA MET A 125 12.72 8.94 -10.95
C MET A 125 13.12 10.28 -11.57
N GLU A 126 12.82 11.40 -10.90
CA GLU A 126 13.17 12.75 -11.37
C GLU A 126 14.63 13.11 -11.07
N ASN A 127 15.23 12.43 -10.09
CA ASN A 127 16.59 12.71 -9.67
C ASN A 127 17.59 11.98 -10.59
N MET A 128 18.12 12.70 -11.59
CA MET A 128 19.03 12.18 -12.61
C MET A 128 20.43 11.80 -12.07
N HIS A 129 20.66 11.81 -10.74
CA HIS A 129 21.93 11.42 -10.13
C HIS A 129 22.14 9.89 -10.04
N GLN A 130 21.20 9.10 -10.57
CA GLN A 130 21.37 7.66 -10.70
C GLN A 130 22.37 7.34 -11.82
N TYR A 131 23.17 6.29 -11.61
CA TYR A 131 23.98 5.75 -12.70
C TYR A 131 23.11 5.43 -13.91
N PRO A 132 23.54 5.73 -15.15
CA PRO A 132 22.73 5.53 -16.35
C PRO A 132 22.08 4.15 -16.43
N ALA A 133 22.83 3.08 -16.07
CA ALA A 133 22.32 1.70 -16.04
C ALA A 133 21.17 1.49 -15.04
N ASN A 134 21.04 2.31 -14.01
CA ASN A 134 19.99 2.22 -13.00
C ASN A 134 18.74 3.04 -13.34
N GLN A 135 18.84 4.02 -14.23
CA GLN A 135 17.71 4.94 -14.52
C GLN A 135 16.48 4.18 -15.00
N LEU A 136 16.64 3.23 -15.94
CA LEU A 136 15.54 2.43 -16.47
C LEU A 136 14.97 1.47 -15.41
N LYS A 137 15.81 0.95 -14.54
CA LYS A 137 15.40 0.11 -13.40
C LYS A 137 14.57 0.90 -12.39
N VAL A 138 14.99 2.11 -12.06
CA VAL A 138 14.27 3.02 -11.15
C VAL A 138 12.92 3.45 -11.74
N GLN A 139 12.83 3.69 -13.05
CA GLN A 139 11.57 3.98 -13.74
C GLN A 139 10.60 2.80 -13.68
N ALA A 140 11.08 1.58 -13.50
CA ALA A 140 10.26 0.40 -13.29
C ALA A 140 9.84 0.19 -11.84
N SER A 141 10.28 1.04 -10.90
CA SER A 141 9.98 0.94 -9.47
C SER A 141 8.48 0.85 -9.19
N LYS A 142 8.10 0.24 -8.06
CA LYS A 142 6.69 -0.02 -7.77
C LYS A 142 6.31 0.23 -6.33
N VAL A 143 5.30 1.07 -6.11
CA VAL A 143 4.55 1.14 -4.84
C VAL A 143 3.38 0.16 -4.90
N TYR A 144 3.27 -0.75 -3.93
CA TYR A 144 2.23 -1.77 -3.86
C TYR A 144 1.53 -1.78 -2.50
N VAL A 145 0.21 -1.98 -2.50
CA VAL A 145 -0.60 -2.02 -1.27
C VAL A 145 -1.39 -3.33 -1.22
N LYS A 146 -1.30 -4.04 -0.10
CA LYS A 146 -2.12 -5.23 0.18
C LYS A 146 -2.45 -5.32 1.67
N GLY A 147 -3.74 -5.41 1.99
CA GLY A 147 -4.19 -5.37 3.39
C GLY A 147 -3.74 -4.10 4.08
N ASN A 148 -3.01 -4.23 5.20
CA ASN A 148 -2.39 -3.12 5.91
C ASN A 148 -0.89 -2.92 5.58
N TYR A 149 -0.38 -3.59 4.54
CA TYR A 149 0.98 -3.39 4.05
C TYR A 149 1.04 -2.38 2.91
N VAL A 150 2.05 -1.52 2.97
CA VAL A 150 2.47 -0.66 1.87
C VAL A 150 3.93 -0.98 1.60
N CYS A 151 4.26 -1.25 0.35
CA CYS A 151 5.58 -1.69 -0.07
C CYS A 151 6.11 -0.81 -1.20
N PHE A 152 7.43 -0.70 -1.28
CA PHE A 152 8.13 -0.12 -2.41
C PHE A 152 9.22 -1.09 -2.87
N PHE A 153 9.33 -1.26 -4.19
CA PHE A 153 10.26 -2.19 -4.80
C PHE A 153 11.04 -1.55 -5.95
N VAL A 154 12.33 -1.74 -5.90
CA VAL A 154 13.26 -1.69 -7.04
C VAL A 154 14.07 -2.96 -6.94
N LEU A 155 13.63 -4.07 -7.55
CA LEU A 155 14.19 -5.38 -7.32
C LEU A 155 14.39 -6.19 -8.59
N GLY A 156 15.41 -7.04 -8.55
CA GLY A 156 15.69 -8.05 -9.56
C GLY A 156 16.59 -7.56 -10.70
N SER A 157 17.08 -8.50 -11.45
CA SER A 157 17.98 -8.29 -12.59
C SER A 157 17.34 -8.77 -13.90
N ILE A 158 17.86 -8.29 -15.01
CA ILE A 158 17.56 -8.75 -16.37
C ILE A 158 18.85 -9.25 -17.02
N ASP A 159 18.73 -10.04 -18.06
CA ASP A 159 19.87 -10.52 -18.79
C ASP A 159 20.43 -9.47 -19.76
N SER A 160 21.70 -9.61 -20.15
CA SER A 160 22.41 -8.66 -21.00
C SER A 160 21.79 -8.51 -22.40
N LYS A 161 21.11 -9.55 -22.92
CA LYS A 161 20.37 -9.43 -24.20
C LYS A 161 19.16 -8.52 -24.06
N THR A 162 18.53 -8.53 -22.88
CA THR A 162 17.40 -7.65 -22.60
C THR A 162 17.88 -6.22 -22.35
N GLU A 163 19.04 -6.02 -21.71
CA GLU A 163 19.65 -4.69 -21.49
C GLU A 163 19.97 -3.95 -22.79
N GLN A 164 20.25 -4.68 -23.87
CA GLN A 164 20.55 -4.12 -25.19
C GLN A 164 19.29 -3.78 -26.04
N LYS A 165 18.09 -3.97 -25.48
CA LYS A 165 16.82 -3.60 -26.15
C LYS A 165 16.49 -2.13 -25.96
N SER A 166 15.37 -1.69 -26.60
CA SER A 166 14.87 -0.33 -26.36
C SER A 166 14.48 -0.11 -24.89
N ASP A 167 14.56 1.13 -24.44
CA ASP A 167 14.27 1.53 -23.06
C ASP A 167 12.92 1.00 -22.58
N GLU A 168 11.88 1.04 -23.42
CA GLU A 168 10.54 0.55 -23.07
C GLU A 168 10.56 -0.95 -22.78
N LYS A 169 11.34 -1.74 -23.53
CA LYS A 169 11.48 -3.19 -23.32
C LYS A 169 12.28 -3.49 -22.06
N VAL A 170 13.31 -2.72 -21.78
CA VAL A 170 14.11 -2.81 -20.54
C VAL A 170 13.24 -2.47 -19.34
N ILE A 171 12.52 -1.36 -19.36
CA ILE A 171 11.60 -0.95 -18.29
C ILE A 171 10.51 -2.03 -18.09
N ALA A 172 9.92 -2.56 -19.17
CA ALA A 172 8.92 -3.62 -19.09
C ALA A 172 9.49 -4.90 -18.45
N ALA A 173 10.74 -5.25 -18.73
CA ALA A 173 11.42 -6.38 -18.12
C ALA A 173 11.65 -6.16 -16.61
N TYR A 174 12.12 -4.99 -16.17
CA TYR A 174 12.25 -4.66 -14.75
C TYR A 174 10.88 -4.59 -14.04
N LYS A 175 9.82 -4.11 -14.69
CA LYS A 175 8.46 -4.20 -14.14
C LYS A 175 8.05 -5.64 -13.86
N LYS A 176 8.37 -6.59 -14.74
CA LYS A 176 8.13 -8.03 -14.51
C LYS A 176 8.94 -8.57 -13.32
N GLN A 177 10.16 -8.08 -13.10
CA GLN A 177 10.93 -8.44 -11.91
C GLN A 177 10.22 -7.96 -10.64
N ASN A 178 9.77 -6.71 -10.57
CA ASN A 178 9.03 -6.19 -9.41
C ASN A 178 7.69 -6.94 -9.16
N GLU A 179 7.05 -7.48 -10.21
CA GLU A 179 5.84 -8.32 -10.04
C GLU A 179 6.11 -9.64 -9.30
N LYS A 180 7.35 -10.15 -9.23
CA LYS A 180 7.70 -11.31 -8.41
C LYS A 180 7.38 -11.03 -6.93
N ALA A 181 7.80 -9.87 -6.40
CA ALA A 181 7.48 -9.44 -5.03
C ALA A 181 5.97 -9.30 -4.80
N VAL A 182 5.27 -8.67 -5.74
CA VAL A 182 3.81 -8.52 -5.67
C VAL A 182 3.12 -9.87 -5.60
N ASN A 183 3.52 -10.81 -6.45
CA ASN A 183 2.93 -12.14 -6.52
C ASN A 183 3.24 -12.97 -5.27
N ALA A 184 4.45 -12.86 -4.71
CA ALA A 184 4.81 -13.49 -3.45
C ALA A 184 3.91 -13.00 -2.31
N ILE A 185 3.68 -11.68 -2.22
CA ILE A 185 2.76 -11.12 -1.21
C ILE A 185 1.31 -11.56 -1.47
N LYS A 186 0.82 -11.54 -2.72
CA LYS A 186 -0.54 -11.98 -3.05
C LYS A 186 -0.83 -13.41 -2.60
N LYS A 187 0.15 -14.32 -2.73
CA LYS A 187 0.02 -15.72 -2.30
C LYS A 187 -0.25 -15.88 -0.81
N LEU A 188 0.24 -14.94 0.03
CA LEU A 188 0.02 -14.97 1.48
C LEU A 188 -1.41 -14.61 1.90
N TYR A 189 -2.22 -14.09 0.99
CA TYR A 189 -3.61 -13.69 1.23
C TYR A 189 -4.64 -14.60 0.57
N LYS A 190 -4.18 -15.68 -0.09
CA LYS A 190 -5.03 -16.76 -0.59
C LYS A 190 -5.25 -17.79 0.51
#